data_2bdf2c5418c9735b4edb790a84d60238
#
_entry.id   2bdf2c5418c9735b4edb790a84d60238
#
_cell.length_a   1.000
_cell.length_b   1.000
_cell.length_c   1.000
_cell.angle_alpha   90.00
_cell.angle_beta   90.00
_cell.angle_gamma   90.00
#
_symmetry.space_group_name_H-M   'P 1'
#
loop_
_entity.id
_entity.type
_entity.pdbx_description
1 polymer ?
#
loop_
_entity_poly.entity_id
_entity_poly.type
_entity_poly.pdbx_seq_one_letter_code
_entity_poly.pdbx_strand_id
1 'polypeptide(L)'
;MEVTTLESSFNKYPHVFSPINVGTMTLKNRIQFSPMICCLETPSGEVTSEYIEWIAQQARTGASLITIGGTSIDHDTGDDFEGEIDVTTDKNVIGLKRMADEAHYRGAKLSIELVHAGRGANPTLLRQPDAIAPSVFPTTWGSRHIREMTQRDMDVVIEHYKDVVKRLKAVGFDMVMIHAAHGNLLAQFLSPKTNTRHDWYGGSFENRMRFPLDVLRAVREAAGDMPVEMRISGEEIVPGGMKIDETIEFIKH
;
A
#
# COMPACT_ATOMS: atom_id res chain seq x y z
N MET A 1 18.34 34.97 -15.55
CA MET A 1 17.46 33.80 -15.37
C MET A 1 16.05 34.32 -15.45
N GLU A 2 15.36 34.08 -16.57
CA GLU A 2 13.94 34.40 -16.68
C GLU A 2 13.18 33.53 -15.67
N VAL A 3 12.52 34.16 -14.75
CA VAL A 3 11.57 33.51 -13.85
C VAL A 3 10.41 33.07 -14.75
N THR A 4 10.44 31.81 -15.16
CA THR A 4 9.28 31.18 -15.83
C THR A 4 8.12 31.24 -14.82
N THR A 5 7.17 32.11 -15.05
CA THR A 5 6.03 32.28 -14.16
C THR A 5 5.23 30.98 -14.11
N LEU A 6 4.64 30.67 -12.96
CA LEU A 6 3.75 29.50 -12.79
C LEU A 6 2.70 29.44 -13.92
N GLU A 7 2.19 30.58 -14.39
CA GLU A 7 1.27 30.69 -15.53
C GLU A 7 1.79 30.02 -16.81
N SER A 8 3.08 30.12 -17.13
CA SER A 8 3.62 29.51 -18.35
C SER A 8 3.63 27.97 -18.28
N SER A 9 3.83 27.41 -17.11
CA SER A 9 3.79 25.94 -16.89
C SER A 9 2.36 25.39 -16.97
N PHE A 10 1.38 26.07 -16.39
CA PHE A 10 -0.05 25.72 -16.52
C PHE A 10 -0.50 25.72 -17.98
N ASN A 11 -0.15 26.74 -18.74
CA ASN A 11 -0.50 26.86 -20.16
C ASN A 11 0.22 25.80 -21.01
N LYS A 12 1.45 25.43 -20.65
CA LYS A 12 2.24 24.43 -21.38
C LYS A 12 1.74 23.00 -21.16
N TYR A 13 1.24 22.69 -19.95
CA TYR A 13 0.82 21.33 -19.56
C TYR A 13 -0.60 21.32 -18.96
N PRO A 14 -1.63 21.75 -19.71
CA PRO A 14 -2.98 21.95 -19.17
C PRO A 14 -3.58 20.66 -18.61
N HIS A 15 -3.28 19.49 -19.19
CA HIS A 15 -3.80 18.21 -18.69
C HIS A 15 -3.19 17.82 -17.35
N VAL A 16 -1.92 18.12 -17.11
CA VAL A 16 -1.24 17.80 -15.82
C VAL A 16 -1.85 18.61 -14.68
N PHE A 17 -2.15 19.89 -14.96
CA PHE A 17 -2.63 20.84 -13.96
C PHE A 17 -4.16 20.93 -13.89
N SER A 18 -4.90 20.19 -14.74
CA SER A 18 -6.36 20.15 -14.64
C SER A 18 -6.81 19.27 -13.46
N PRO A 19 -7.90 19.64 -12.78
CA PRO A 19 -8.48 18.80 -11.74
C PRO A 19 -8.93 17.44 -12.28
N ILE A 20 -8.99 16.45 -11.37
CA ILE A 20 -9.50 15.12 -11.66
C ILE A 20 -10.27 14.58 -10.45
N ASN A 21 -11.34 13.85 -10.71
CA ASN A 21 -12.07 13.12 -9.68
C ASN A 21 -11.58 11.68 -9.60
N VAL A 22 -11.29 11.22 -8.38
CA VAL A 22 -10.97 9.82 -8.06
C VAL A 22 -12.04 9.35 -7.09
N GLY A 23 -13.02 8.61 -7.58
CA GLY A 23 -14.22 8.30 -6.82
C GLY A 23 -14.93 9.60 -6.37
N THR A 24 -15.11 9.75 -5.08
CA THR A 24 -15.74 10.93 -4.44
C THR A 24 -14.76 12.09 -4.18
N MET A 25 -13.45 11.84 -4.34
CA MET A 25 -12.39 12.81 -4.05
C MET A 25 -12.04 13.63 -5.29
N THR A 26 -11.97 14.95 -5.15
CA THR A 26 -11.44 15.85 -6.19
C THR A 26 -9.99 16.21 -5.88
N LEU A 27 -9.10 15.94 -6.82
CA LEU A 27 -7.70 16.36 -6.82
C LEU A 27 -7.54 17.64 -7.64
N LYS A 28 -6.78 18.62 -7.11
CA LYS A 28 -6.56 19.93 -7.77
C LYS A 28 -5.75 19.85 -9.07
N ASN A 29 -4.98 18.77 -9.24
CA ASN A 29 -4.19 18.47 -10.44
C ASN A 29 -3.92 16.94 -10.50
N ARG A 30 -3.21 16.48 -11.53
CA ARG A 30 -2.93 15.05 -11.75
C ARG A 30 -1.53 14.63 -11.26
N ILE A 31 -0.97 15.36 -10.30
CA ILE A 31 0.34 15.06 -9.73
C ILE A 31 0.15 14.35 -8.40
N GLN A 32 0.61 13.11 -8.32
CA GLN A 32 0.70 12.33 -7.11
C GLN A 32 2.17 12.17 -6.73
N PHE A 33 2.49 12.43 -5.46
CA PHE A 33 3.77 12.02 -4.89
C PHE A 33 3.68 10.51 -4.58
N SER A 34 4.50 9.73 -5.30
CA SER A 34 4.49 8.27 -5.22
C SER A 34 4.87 7.74 -3.84
N PRO A 35 4.40 6.54 -3.46
CA PRO A 35 4.76 5.92 -2.19
C PRO A 35 6.27 5.78 -2.04
N MET A 36 6.81 6.26 -0.93
CA MET A 36 8.21 6.15 -0.55
C MET A 36 8.33 5.93 0.95
N ILE A 37 9.10 4.93 1.35
CA ILE A 37 9.46 4.68 2.74
C ILE A 37 10.51 5.71 3.13
N CYS A 38 10.26 6.47 4.19
CA CYS A 38 11.11 7.59 4.62
C CYS A 38 11.90 7.29 5.89
N CYS A 39 11.45 6.31 6.69
CA CYS A 39 12.04 5.94 7.99
C CYS A 39 12.24 7.17 8.90
N LEU A 40 11.21 8.03 9.00
CA LEU A 40 11.21 9.25 9.82
C LEU A 40 10.36 9.10 11.09
N GLU A 41 9.74 7.96 11.31
CA GLU A 41 9.02 7.59 12.53
C GLU A 41 9.98 7.18 13.63
N THR A 42 9.44 7.04 14.84
CA THR A 42 10.20 6.44 15.94
C THR A 42 10.41 4.93 15.71
N PRO A 43 11.36 4.28 16.42
CA PRO A 43 11.50 2.82 16.35
C PRO A 43 10.24 2.04 16.73
N SER A 44 9.29 2.67 17.44
CA SER A 44 7.98 2.10 17.78
C SER A 44 6.87 2.46 16.77
N GLY A 45 7.23 3.05 15.63
CA GLY A 45 6.30 3.40 14.54
C GLY A 45 5.47 4.67 14.78
N GLU A 46 5.84 5.49 15.78
CA GLU A 46 5.08 6.73 16.08
C GLU A 46 5.50 7.85 15.11
N VAL A 47 4.52 8.62 14.65
CA VAL A 47 4.74 9.77 13.78
C VAL A 47 5.54 10.85 14.51
N THR A 48 6.66 11.27 13.92
CA THR A 48 7.51 12.35 14.44
C THR A 48 7.15 13.71 13.84
N SER A 49 7.68 14.78 14.42
CA SER A 49 7.60 16.14 13.85
C SER A 49 8.33 16.23 12.51
N GLU A 50 9.42 15.50 12.37
CA GLU A 50 10.21 15.42 11.14
C GLU A 50 9.38 14.82 10.00
N TYR A 51 8.59 13.78 10.28
CA TYR A 51 7.73 13.18 9.26
C TYR A 51 6.58 14.12 8.86
N ILE A 52 5.98 14.83 9.83
CA ILE A 52 4.97 15.85 9.54
C ILE A 52 5.54 16.97 8.66
N GLU A 53 6.75 17.46 8.98
CA GLU A 53 7.42 18.49 8.14
C GLU A 53 7.76 17.94 6.74
N TRP A 54 8.16 16.67 6.63
CA TRP A 54 8.37 16.05 5.33
C TRP A 54 7.08 16.05 4.47
N ILE A 55 5.93 15.67 5.06
CA ILE A 55 4.61 15.76 4.39
C ILE A 55 4.34 17.21 3.96
N ALA A 56 4.60 18.19 4.85
CA ALA A 56 4.44 19.61 4.54
C ALA A 56 5.30 20.04 3.34
N GLN A 57 6.55 19.57 3.26
CA GLN A 57 7.45 19.87 2.13
C GLN A 57 6.92 19.27 0.83
N GLN A 58 6.47 18.02 0.84
CA GLN A 58 5.89 17.41 -0.36
C GLN A 58 4.63 18.17 -0.82
N ALA A 59 3.77 18.57 0.10
CA ALA A 59 2.58 19.36 -0.22
C ALA A 59 2.91 20.72 -0.84
N ARG A 60 4.00 21.37 -0.39
CA ARG A 60 4.49 22.65 -0.96
C ARG A 60 4.98 22.51 -2.41
N THR A 61 5.33 21.32 -2.89
CA THR A 61 5.69 21.10 -4.30
C THR A 61 4.52 21.28 -5.25
N GLY A 62 3.30 21.34 -4.72
CA GLY A 62 2.07 21.49 -5.51
C GLY A 62 1.40 20.18 -5.87
N ALA A 63 1.93 19.02 -5.45
CA ALA A 63 1.26 17.74 -5.62
C ALA A 63 -0.15 17.78 -5.01
N SER A 64 -1.11 17.16 -5.68
CA SER A 64 -2.50 17.09 -5.21
C SER A 64 -2.72 15.94 -4.24
N LEU A 65 -1.94 14.88 -4.36
CA LEU A 65 -2.01 13.69 -3.53
C LEU A 65 -0.59 13.30 -3.10
N ILE A 66 -0.41 13.01 -1.82
CA ILE A 66 0.82 12.46 -1.26
C ILE A 66 0.50 11.07 -0.75
N THR A 67 1.26 10.07 -1.18
CA THR A 67 1.11 8.70 -0.67
C THR A 67 2.33 8.33 0.15
N ILE A 68 2.10 8.01 1.42
CA ILE A 68 3.11 7.44 2.31
C ILE A 68 3.42 6.02 1.83
N GLY A 69 4.69 5.64 1.77
CA GLY A 69 5.13 4.33 1.31
C GLY A 69 4.98 3.24 2.35
N GLY A 70 5.12 2.02 1.92
CA GLY A 70 5.06 0.75 2.60
C GLY A 70 4.80 0.77 4.10
N THR A 71 3.56 0.50 4.48
CA THR A 71 3.14 0.52 5.89
C THR A 71 2.49 -0.81 6.21
N SER A 72 3.09 -1.56 7.14
CA SER A 72 2.63 -2.89 7.50
C SER A 72 1.24 -2.87 8.16
N ILE A 73 0.41 -3.83 7.74
CA ILE A 73 -0.90 -4.06 8.35
C ILE A 73 -0.85 -5.15 9.43
N ASP A 74 0.29 -5.81 9.60
CA ASP A 74 0.44 -6.96 10.48
C ASP A 74 1.88 -7.11 11.00
N HIS A 75 2.09 -6.78 12.27
CA HIS A 75 3.38 -6.94 12.96
C HIS A 75 3.67 -8.39 13.40
N ASP A 76 2.70 -9.27 13.31
CA ASP A 76 2.89 -10.67 13.69
C ASP A 76 3.65 -11.44 12.61
N THR A 77 3.29 -11.23 11.33
CA THR A 77 3.78 -12.04 10.21
C THR A 77 4.17 -11.24 8.96
N GLY A 78 3.97 -9.91 8.94
CA GLY A 78 3.99 -9.11 7.73
C GLY A 78 5.03 -8.01 7.61
N ASP A 79 5.78 -7.68 8.67
CA ASP A 79 6.75 -6.58 8.68
C ASP A 79 8.00 -6.90 7.84
N ASP A 80 8.47 -5.94 7.04
CA ASP A 80 9.70 -6.09 6.25
C ASP A 80 10.79 -5.07 6.56
N PHE A 81 10.46 -3.87 7.05
CA PHE A 81 11.44 -2.82 7.39
C PHE A 81 11.29 -2.35 8.83
N GLU A 82 12.43 -1.99 9.44
CA GLU A 82 12.42 -1.20 10.67
C GLU A 82 11.96 0.22 10.36
N GLY A 83 11.19 0.82 11.28
CA GLY A 83 10.77 2.19 11.14
C GLY A 83 9.64 2.38 10.12
N GLU A 84 8.63 1.52 10.14
CA GLU A 84 7.35 1.76 9.48
C GLU A 84 6.36 2.42 10.44
N ILE A 85 5.49 3.27 9.91
CA ILE A 85 4.42 3.87 10.73
C ILE A 85 3.50 2.78 11.28
N ASP A 86 3.31 2.71 12.61
CA ASP A 86 2.31 1.82 13.19
C ASP A 86 0.90 2.36 12.92
N VAL A 87 0.17 1.66 12.08
CA VAL A 87 -1.24 1.88 11.77
C VAL A 87 -2.14 0.78 12.36
N THR A 88 -1.54 -0.22 13.02
CA THR A 88 -2.26 -1.40 13.52
C THR A 88 -2.92 -1.17 14.86
N THR A 89 -2.46 -0.15 15.61
CA THR A 89 -2.95 0.19 16.95
C THR A 89 -3.44 1.63 17.02
N ASP A 90 -4.17 1.96 18.11
CA ASP A 90 -4.65 3.33 18.34
C ASP A 90 -3.60 4.26 18.96
N LYS A 91 -2.41 3.75 19.26
CA LYS A 91 -1.34 4.54 19.90
C LYS A 91 -0.91 5.73 19.06
N ASN A 92 -0.96 5.60 17.75
CA ASN A 92 -0.47 6.60 16.80
C ASN A 92 -1.57 7.48 16.19
N VAL A 93 -2.82 7.35 16.63
CA VAL A 93 -3.98 8.07 16.06
C VAL A 93 -3.77 9.59 16.02
N ILE A 94 -3.18 10.17 17.09
CA ILE A 94 -2.90 11.62 17.15
C ILE A 94 -1.85 12.03 16.11
N GLY A 95 -0.78 11.24 15.96
CA GLY A 95 0.28 11.48 14.99
C GLY A 95 -0.26 11.40 13.54
N LEU A 96 -0.99 10.34 13.24
CA LEU A 96 -1.64 10.13 11.94
C LEU A 96 -2.60 11.26 11.59
N LYS A 97 -3.43 11.68 12.57
CA LYS A 97 -4.32 12.83 12.36
C LYS A 97 -3.55 14.11 12.04
N ARG A 98 -2.47 14.40 12.75
CA ARG A 98 -1.63 15.59 12.52
C ARG A 98 -1.00 15.58 11.12
N MET A 99 -0.60 14.41 10.61
CA MET A 99 -0.11 14.28 9.23
C MET A 99 -1.21 14.64 8.22
N ALA A 100 -2.43 14.12 8.41
CA ALA A 100 -3.56 14.42 7.53
C ALA A 100 -3.92 15.91 7.58
N ASP A 101 -4.00 16.49 8.78
CA ASP A 101 -4.31 17.91 8.98
C ASP A 101 -3.25 18.81 8.30
N GLU A 102 -1.94 18.47 8.38
CA GLU A 102 -0.87 19.24 7.74
C GLU A 102 -0.93 19.13 6.22
N ALA A 103 -1.17 17.95 5.65
CA ALA A 103 -1.36 17.78 4.22
C ALA A 103 -2.53 18.65 3.72
N HIS A 104 -3.66 18.61 4.41
CA HIS A 104 -4.86 19.39 4.08
C HIS A 104 -4.61 20.90 4.21
N TYR A 105 -3.94 21.33 5.27
CA TYR A 105 -3.58 22.75 5.46
C TYR A 105 -2.74 23.29 4.30
N ARG A 106 -1.90 22.45 3.69
CA ARG A 106 -1.10 22.77 2.49
C ARG A 106 -1.84 22.53 1.17
N GLY A 107 -3.09 22.12 1.21
CA GLY A 107 -3.93 21.90 0.03
C GLY A 107 -3.59 20.63 -0.76
N ALA A 108 -3.02 19.62 -0.12
CA ALA A 108 -2.85 18.29 -0.65
C ALA A 108 -3.80 17.29 0.02
N LYS A 109 -4.10 16.18 -0.66
CA LYS A 109 -4.74 15.00 -0.13
C LYS A 109 -3.69 14.02 0.37
N LEU A 110 -4.01 13.19 1.37
CA LEU A 110 -3.10 12.22 1.96
C LEU A 110 -3.62 10.79 1.77
N SER A 111 -2.73 9.92 1.29
CA SER A 111 -2.91 8.48 1.14
C SER A 111 -1.79 7.72 1.83
N ILE A 112 -1.95 6.42 1.99
CA ILE A 112 -0.93 5.54 2.56
C ILE A 112 -0.98 4.17 1.88
N GLU A 113 0.19 3.59 1.58
CA GLU A 113 0.34 2.29 0.96
C GLU A 113 0.40 1.21 2.03
N LEU A 114 -0.62 0.33 2.03
CA LEU A 114 -0.76 -0.78 2.97
C LEU A 114 -0.12 -2.05 2.42
N VAL A 115 0.78 -2.63 3.18
CA VAL A 115 1.58 -3.78 2.76
C VAL A 115 1.50 -4.92 3.78
N HIS A 116 1.70 -6.12 3.29
CA HIS A 116 2.08 -7.31 4.04
C HIS A 116 3.19 -7.98 3.23
N ALA A 117 4.38 -8.09 3.81
CA ALA A 117 5.56 -8.54 3.06
C ALA A 117 5.49 -10.02 2.64
N GLY A 118 4.66 -10.82 3.30
CA GLY A 118 4.58 -12.25 3.02
C GLY A 118 5.92 -12.94 3.29
N ARG A 119 6.42 -13.73 2.34
CA ARG A 119 7.74 -14.38 2.45
C ARG A 119 8.91 -13.40 2.59
N GLY A 120 8.70 -12.14 2.19
CA GLY A 120 9.68 -11.07 2.29
C GLY A 120 9.82 -10.49 3.70
N ALA A 121 8.97 -10.90 4.63
CA ALA A 121 8.96 -10.37 5.98
C ALA A 121 10.32 -10.56 6.68
N ASN A 122 10.72 -9.55 7.43
CA ASN A 122 11.98 -9.54 8.17
C ASN A 122 11.84 -10.36 9.47
N PRO A 123 12.54 -11.48 9.62
CA PRO A 123 12.38 -12.37 10.78
C PRO A 123 12.74 -11.73 12.12
N THR A 124 13.49 -10.61 12.11
CA THR A 124 13.86 -9.91 13.35
C THR A 124 12.75 -8.97 13.85
N LEU A 125 11.76 -8.66 13.01
CA LEU A 125 10.66 -7.77 13.33
C LEU A 125 9.37 -8.53 13.67
N LEU A 126 9.24 -9.76 13.18
CA LEU A 126 8.03 -10.56 13.38
C LEU A 126 7.85 -10.95 14.85
N ARG A 127 6.62 -10.87 15.31
CA ARG A 127 6.21 -11.37 16.66
C ARG A 127 5.92 -12.87 16.64
N GLN A 128 5.67 -13.45 15.46
CA GLN A 128 5.51 -14.89 15.24
C GLN A 128 6.80 -15.47 14.65
N PRO A 129 7.07 -16.77 14.89
CA PRO A 129 8.32 -17.40 14.42
C PRO A 129 8.40 -17.55 12.90
N ASP A 130 7.25 -17.62 12.21
CA ASP A 130 7.15 -17.89 10.79
C ASP A 130 6.48 -16.73 10.05
N ALA A 131 7.08 -16.32 8.94
CA ALA A 131 6.39 -15.54 7.93
C ALA A 131 5.34 -16.42 7.22
N ILE A 132 4.29 -15.78 6.69
CA ILE A 132 3.24 -16.48 5.95
C ILE A 132 3.27 -16.12 4.47
N ALA A 133 2.99 -17.09 3.61
CA ALA A 133 2.99 -16.91 2.16
C ALA A 133 1.97 -17.85 1.51
N PRO A 134 1.59 -17.63 0.22
CA PRO A 134 0.72 -18.58 -0.47
C PRO A 134 1.28 -20.00 -0.48
N SER A 135 2.61 -20.13 -0.63
CA SER A 135 3.30 -21.43 -0.62
C SER A 135 4.70 -21.27 -0.03
N VAL A 136 5.26 -22.38 0.45
CA VAL A 136 6.66 -22.42 0.90
C VAL A 136 7.56 -22.37 -0.33
N PHE A 137 8.13 -21.20 -0.60
CA PHE A 137 9.02 -20.96 -1.73
C PHE A 137 10.36 -20.41 -1.21
N PRO A 138 11.50 -21.00 -1.59
CA PRO A 138 12.81 -20.55 -1.16
C PRO A 138 13.06 -19.08 -1.54
N THR A 139 13.58 -18.30 -0.61
CA THR A 139 13.95 -16.91 -0.82
C THR A 139 15.41 -16.67 -0.44
N THR A 140 16.07 -15.73 -1.11
CA THR A 140 17.42 -15.27 -0.77
C THR A 140 17.40 -14.08 0.17
N TRP A 141 16.23 -13.47 0.39
CA TRP A 141 16.01 -12.34 1.29
C TRP A 141 14.67 -12.56 2.04
N GLY A 142 14.49 -11.88 3.15
CA GLY A 142 13.34 -12.06 4.03
C GLY A 142 13.44 -13.26 4.96
N SER A 143 12.31 -13.76 5.42
CA SER A 143 12.28 -14.86 6.38
C SER A 143 12.75 -16.18 5.77
N ARG A 144 13.55 -16.93 6.53
CA ARG A 144 13.91 -18.32 6.21
C ARG A 144 12.89 -19.32 6.75
N HIS A 145 12.05 -18.91 7.70
CA HIS A 145 10.97 -19.67 8.26
C HIS A 145 9.67 -19.17 7.65
N ILE A 146 9.18 -19.89 6.65
CA ILE A 146 7.97 -19.56 5.90
C ILE A 146 7.03 -20.75 6.02
N ARG A 147 5.79 -20.48 6.37
CA ARG A 147 4.72 -21.49 6.29
C ARG A 147 3.66 -21.06 5.27
N GLU A 148 3.01 -22.06 4.70
CA GLU A 148 1.86 -21.84 3.83
C GLU A 148 0.69 -21.30 4.63
N MET A 149 -0.01 -20.29 4.08
CA MET A 149 -1.20 -19.71 4.69
C MET A 149 -2.35 -20.70 4.71
N THR A 150 -2.98 -20.80 5.88
CA THR A 150 -4.29 -21.46 6.04
C THR A 150 -5.41 -20.49 5.69
N GLN A 151 -6.65 -20.99 5.57
CA GLN A 151 -7.83 -20.13 5.43
C GLN A 151 -7.94 -19.15 6.59
N ARG A 152 -7.66 -19.58 7.81
CA ARG A 152 -7.68 -18.70 9.00
C ARG A 152 -6.67 -17.55 8.88
N ASP A 153 -5.48 -17.78 8.35
CA ASP A 153 -4.49 -16.71 8.15
C ASP A 153 -5.00 -15.69 7.14
N MET A 154 -5.60 -16.16 6.05
CA MET A 154 -6.20 -15.28 5.04
C MET A 154 -7.33 -14.44 5.64
N ASP A 155 -8.20 -15.03 6.45
CA ASP A 155 -9.29 -14.32 7.14
C ASP A 155 -8.74 -13.26 8.10
N VAL A 156 -7.67 -13.58 8.87
CA VAL A 156 -7.02 -12.66 9.80
C VAL A 156 -6.38 -11.48 9.04
N VAL A 157 -5.66 -11.75 7.96
CA VAL A 157 -5.05 -10.68 7.13
C VAL A 157 -6.13 -9.76 6.55
N ILE A 158 -7.26 -10.31 6.10
CA ILE A 158 -8.39 -9.50 5.61
C ILE A 158 -8.93 -8.59 6.73
N GLU A 159 -9.12 -9.10 7.95
CA GLU A 159 -9.60 -8.27 9.07
C GLU A 159 -8.56 -7.18 9.46
N HIS A 160 -7.25 -7.48 9.42
CA HIS A 160 -6.22 -6.47 9.64
C HIS A 160 -6.31 -5.32 8.62
N TYR A 161 -6.46 -5.62 7.33
CA TYR A 161 -6.70 -4.58 6.31
C TYR A 161 -7.93 -3.73 6.64
N LYS A 162 -9.05 -4.35 6.99
CA LYS A 162 -10.30 -3.65 7.32
C LYS A 162 -10.14 -2.71 8.51
N ASP A 163 -9.49 -3.17 9.59
CA ASP A 163 -9.32 -2.39 10.81
C ASP A 163 -8.36 -1.21 10.60
N VAL A 164 -7.28 -1.42 9.87
CA VAL A 164 -6.37 -0.33 9.48
C VAL A 164 -7.10 0.71 8.63
N VAL A 165 -7.87 0.29 7.64
CA VAL A 165 -8.62 1.21 6.76
C VAL A 165 -9.64 2.05 7.55
N LYS A 166 -10.38 1.43 8.46
CA LYS A 166 -11.33 2.15 9.34
C LYS A 166 -10.61 3.20 10.19
N ARG A 167 -9.45 2.86 10.76
CA ARG A 167 -8.62 3.76 11.58
C ARG A 167 -8.11 4.94 10.76
N LEU A 168 -7.56 4.69 9.57
CA LEU A 168 -7.06 5.73 8.68
C LEU A 168 -8.17 6.69 8.24
N LYS A 169 -9.35 6.17 7.90
CA LYS A 169 -10.53 6.98 7.60
C LYS A 169 -10.92 7.86 8.78
N ALA A 170 -10.93 7.31 10.00
CA ALA A 170 -11.31 8.05 11.21
C ALA A 170 -10.35 9.20 11.54
N VAL A 171 -9.07 9.10 11.19
CA VAL A 171 -8.07 10.17 11.41
C VAL A 171 -7.93 11.13 10.24
N GLY A 172 -8.70 10.95 9.16
CA GLY A 172 -8.81 11.92 8.07
C GLY A 172 -7.92 11.67 6.86
N PHE A 173 -7.40 10.45 6.67
CA PHE A 173 -6.81 10.08 5.38
C PHE A 173 -7.87 10.10 4.28
N ASP A 174 -7.48 10.56 3.09
CA ASP A 174 -8.39 10.74 1.96
C ASP A 174 -8.48 9.51 1.05
N MET A 175 -7.47 8.64 1.09
CA MET A 175 -7.36 7.45 0.25
C MET A 175 -6.44 6.42 0.90
N VAL A 176 -6.58 5.16 0.53
CA VAL A 176 -5.61 4.10 0.83
C VAL A 176 -5.17 3.42 -0.46
N MET A 177 -3.90 2.99 -0.49
CA MET A 177 -3.34 2.17 -1.56
C MET A 177 -3.08 0.76 -1.05
N ILE A 178 -3.56 -0.25 -1.76
CA ILE A 178 -3.25 -1.66 -1.48
C ILE A 178 -2.00 -2.04 -2.27
N HIS A 179 -0.97 -2.56 -1.60
CA HIS A 179 0.26 -2.98 -2.24
C HIS A 179 0.18 -4.43 -2.74
N ALA A 180 -0.06 -4.61 -4.05
CA ALA A 180 -0.09 -5.90 -4.73
C ALA A 180 1.04 -6.02 -5.79
N ALA A 181 2.20 -5.43 -5.49
CA ALA A 181 3.38 -5.41 -6.36
C ALA A 181 4.65 -5.82 -5.59
N HIS A 182 5.79 -5.74 -6.26
CA HIS A 182 7.15 -5.90 -5.71
C HIS A 182 7.42 -7.21 -4.96
N GLY A 183 6.62 -8.25 -5.22
CA GLY A 183 6.79 -9.55 -4.57
C GLY A 183 6.26 -9.60 -3.13
N ASN A 184 5.45 -8.63 -2.70
CA ASN A 184 4.73 -8.66 -1.43
C ASN A 184 3.56 -9.66 -1.47
N LEU A 185 2.91 -9.92 -0.36
CA LEU A 185 1.96 -11.03 -0.17
C LEU A 185 0.93 -11.17 -1.30
N LEU A 186 0.25 -10.08 -1.67
CA LEU A 186 -0.77 -10.14 -2.71
C LEU A 186 -0.19 -10.42 -4.10
N ALA A 187 1.01 -9.87 -4.41
CA ALA A 187 1.75 -10.21 -5.62
C ALA A 187 2.19 -11.68 -5.61
N GLN A 188 2.57 -12.21 -4.42
CA GLN A 188 2.94 -13.63 -4.29
C GLN A 188 1.76 -14.56 -4.61
N PHE A 189 0.53 -14.18 -4.28
CA PHE A 189 -0.66 -14.94 -4.65
C PHE A 189 -0.92 -14.91 -6.15
N LEU A 190 -0.75 -13.75 -6.79
CA LEU A 190 -0.95 -13.58 -8.24
C LEU A 190 0.08 -14.35 -9.08
N SER A 191 1.32 -14.42 -8.62
CA SER A 191 2.43 -15.03 -9.35
C SER A 191 2.36 -16.56 -9.36
N PRO A 192 2.37 -17.22 -10.55
CA PRO A 192 2.42 -18.67 -10.63
C PRO A 192 3.75 -19.24 -10.13
N LYS A 193 4.78 -18.40 -9.99
CA LYS A 193 6.10 -18.79 -9.50
C LYS A 193 6.15 -18.94 -7.99
N THR A 194 5.42 -18.12 -7.25
CA THR A 194 5.42 -18.11 -5.78
C THR A 194 4.17 -18.74 -5.18
N ASN A 195 3.11 -18.86 -5.97
CA ASN A 195 1.89 -19.54 -5.60
C ASN A 195 1.79 -20.89 -6.31
N THR A 196 2.26 -21.92 -5.63
CA THR A 196 2.21 -23.32 -6.11
C THR A 196 1.09 -24.14 -5.43
N ARG A 197 0.08 -23.45 -4.86
CA ARG A 197 -1.09 -24.08 -4.22
C ARG A 197 -1.89 -24.90 -5.24
N HIS A 198 -2.56 -25.94 -4.72
CA HIS A 198 -3.45 -26.80 -5.47
C HIS A 198 -4.92 -26.73 -4.99
N ASP A 199 -5.24 -25.70 -4.21
CA ASP A 199 -6.58 -25.43 -3.69
C ASP A 199 -7.27 -24.27 -4.44
N TRP A 200 -8.34 -23.73 -3.84
CA TRP A 200 -9.12 -22.61 -4.38
C TRP A 200 -8.34 -21.30 -4.57
N TYR A 201 -7.11 -21.20 -4.06
CA TYR A 201 -6.27 -20.00 -4.11
C TYR A 201 -5.02 -20.18 -4.99
N GLY A 202 -4.90 -21.30 -5.72
CA GLY A 202 -3.74 -21.58 -6.56
C GLY A 202 -4.07 -22.37 -7.84
N GLY A 203 -3.07 -22.62 -8.65
CA GLY A 203 -3.20 -23.26 -9.97
C GLY A 203 -3.63 -22.28 -11.05
N SER A 204 -4.90 -22.24 -11.43
CA SER A 204 -5.39 -21.32 -12.47
C SER A 204 -5.26 -19.85 -12.04
N PHE A 205 -5.24 -18.95 -13.03
CA PHE A 205 -5.14 -17.51 -12.74
C PHE A 205 -6.35 -17.02 -11.94
N GLU A 206 -7.55 -17.50 -12.26
CA GLU A 206 -8.78 -17.19 -11.52
C GLU A 206 -8.66 -17.54 -10.03
N ASN A 207 -8.03 -18.66 -9.71
CA ASN A 207 -7.78 -19.05 -8.34
C ASN A 207 -6.73 -18.17 -7.66
N ARG A 208 -5.65 -17.84 -8.38
CA ARG A 208 -4.60 -16.98 -7.85
C ARG A 208 -5.08 -15.55 -7.57
N MET A 209 -6.06 -15.05 -8.32
CA MET A 209 -6.69 -13.75 -8.10
C MET A 209 -7.60 -13.70 -6.85
N ARG A 210 -8.13 -14.82 -6.37
CA ARG A 210 -9.17 -14.85 -5.32
C ARG A 210 -8.78 -14.05 -4.09
N PHE A 211 -7.69 -14.40 -3.45
CA PHE A 211 -7.29 -13.75 -2.20
C PHE A 211 -7.01 -12.25 -2.39
N PRO A 212 -6.24 -11.80 -3.41
CA PRO A 212 -6.12 -10.37 -3.71
C PRO A 212 -7.46 -9.65 -3.93
N LEU A 213 -8.41 -10.28 -4.61
CA LEU A 213 -9.75 -9.72 -4.81
C LEU A 213 -10.59 -9.74 -3.53
N ASP A 214 -10.46 -10.74 -2.68
CA ASP A 214 -11.14 -10.79 -1.38
C ASP A 214 -10.64 -9.67 -0.46
N VAL A 215 -9.32 -9.41 -0.44
CA VAL A 215 -8.74 -8.25 0.25
C VAL A 215 -9.28 -6.95 -0.34
N LEU A 216 -9.27 -6.79 -1.67
CA LEU A 216 -9.79 -5.58 -2.32
C LEU A 216 -11.26 -5.30 -1.97
N ARG A 217 -12.11 -6.34 -2.01
CA ARG A 217 -13.54 -6.21 -1.65
C ARG A 217 -13.70 -5.80 -0.18
N ALA A 218 -12.96 -6.42 0.72
CA ALA A 218 -13.01 -6.11 2.14
C ALA A 218 -12.52 -4.69 2.44
N VAL A 219 -11.44 -4.25 1.81
CA VAL A 219 -10.95 -2.87 1.91
C VAL A 219 -11.97 -1.87 1.35
N ARG A 220 -12.57 -2.16 0.19
CA ARG A 220 -13.64 -1.31 -0.40
C ARG A 220 -14.84 -1.18 0.54
N GLU A 221 -15.26 -2.28 1.15
CA GLU A 221 -16.36 -2.28 2.14
C GLU A 221 -16.00 -1.41 3.36
N ALA A 222 -14.81 -1.59 3.93
CA ALA A 222 -14.36 -0.82 5.09
C ALA A 222 -14.14 0.68 4.76
N ALA A 223 -13.65 1.00 3.57
CA ALA A 223 -13.41 2.35 3.09
C ALA A 223 -14.74 3.12 2.85
N GLY A 224 -15.79 2.42 2.40
CA GLY A 224 -17.08 3.04 2.08
C GLY A 224 -16.94 4.05 0.93
N ASP A 225 -17.05 5.34 1.21
CA ASP A 225 -16.93 6.43 0.24
C ASP A 225 -15.47 6.86 -0.03
N MET A 226 -14.53 6.52 0.87
CA MET A 226 -13.11 6.82 0.67
C MET A 226 -12.56 6.04 -0.55
N PRO A 227 -11.88 6.70 -1.51
CA PRO A 227 -11.23 6.03 -2.63
C PRO A 227 -10.20 4.98 -2.19
N VAL A 228 -10.10 3.92 -3.00
CA VAL A 228 -9.10 2.87 -2.84
C VAL A 228 -8.31 2.74 -4.13
N GLU A 229 -7.01 2.75 -4.04
CA GLU A 229 -6.06 2.50 -5.12
C GLU A 229 -5.38 1.15 -4.89
N MET A 230 -4.99 0.45 -5.95
CA MET A 230 -4.19 -0.76 -5.86
C MET A 230 -2.96 -0.63 -6.75
N ARG A 231 -1.78 -0.84 -6.18
CA ARG A 231 -0.51 -0.90 -6.90
C ARG A 231 -0.24 -2.34 -7.30
N ILE A 232 -0.08 -2.57 -8.60
CA ILE A 232 0.17 -3.91 -9.16
C ILE A 232 1.42 -3.90 -10.04
N SER A 233 2.10 -5.04 -10.14
CA SER A 233 3.17 -5.24 -11.11
C SER A 233 2.57 -5.49 -12.49
N GLY A 234 3.07 -4.80 -13.52
CA GLY A 234 2.61 -5.02 -14.89
C GLY A 234 3.01 -6.40 -15.42
N GLU A 235 4.25 -6.81 -15.14
CA GLU A 235 4.81 -8.10 -15.52
C GLU A 235 5.95 -8.48 -14.56
N GLU A 236 6.15 -9.76 -14.30
CA GLU A 236 7.35 -10.26 -13.62
C GLU A 236 8.41 -10.64 -14.64
N ILE A 237 9.62 -10.03 -14.53
CA ILE A 237 10.76 -10.24 -15.46
C ILE A 237 11.52 -11.53 -15.12
N VAL A 238 10.84 -12.53 -14.58
CA VAL A 238 11.45 -13.82 -14.20
C VAL A 238 10.78 -14.97 -14.96
N PRO A 239 11.53 -16.00 -15.35
CA PRO A 239 10.94 -17.17 -16.01
C PRO A 239 9.85 -17.80 -15.14
N GLY A 240 8.66 -17.99 -15.71
CA GLY A 240 7.50 -18.56 -15.03
C GLY A 240 6.78 -17.57 -14.11
N GLY A 241 7.08 -16.26 -14.16
CA GLY A 241 6.35 -15.21 -13.45
C GLY A 241 5.07 -14.78 -14.16
N MET A 242 4.28 -13.95 -13.49
CA MET A 242 3.03 -13.38 -14.02
C MET A 242 3.29 -12.55 -15.29
N LYS A 243 2.42 -12.67 -16.28
CA LYS A 243 2.51 -11.99 -17.57
C LYS A 243 1.54 -10.82 -17.66
N ILE A 244 1.86 -9.89 -18.57
CA ILE A 244 1.05 -8.67 -18.78
C ILE A 244 -0.42 -9.00 -19.09
N ASP A 245 -0.70 -10.07 -19.83
CA ASP A 245 -2.07 -10.47 -20.17
C ASP A 245 -2.87 -10.88 -18.90
N GLU A 246 -2.22 -11.56 -17.95
CA GLU A 246 -2.81 -11.92 -16.66
C GLU A 246 -3.06 -10.65 -15.83
N THR A 247 -2.14 -9.69 -15.85
CA THR A 247 -2.32 -8.39 -15.18
C THR A 247 -3.51 -7.61 -15.78
N ILE A 248 -3.62 -7.57 -17.10
CA ILE A 248 -4.76 -6.95 -17.80
C ILE A 248 -6.07 -7.63 -17.41
N GLU A 249 -6.08 -8.95 -17.28
CA GLU A 249 -7.27 -9.69 -16.84
C GLU A 249 -7.63 -9.35 -15.40
N PHE A 250 -6.63 -9.28 -14.49
CA PHE A 250 -6.86 -8.89 -13.09
C PHE A 250 -7.50 -7.50 -12.95
N ILE A 251 -7.07 -6.53 -13.77
CA ILE A 251 -7.59 -5.15 -13.73
C ILE A 251 -9.08 -5.08 -14.13
N LYS A 252 -9.60 -6.04 -14.88
CA LYS A 252 -11.01 -6.07 -15.30
C LYS A 252 -11.97 -6.51 -14.19
N HIS A 253 -11.47 -7.14 -13.12
CA HIS A 253 -12.23 -7.63 -11.98
C HIS A 253 -12.27 -6.64 -10.82
#